data_8e6e4ddffb74264088e0a53bb18ffd9f
#
_entry.id   8e6e4ddffb74264088e0a53bb18ffd9f
#
_cell.length_a   1.000
_cell.length_b   1.000
_cell.length_c   1.000
_cell.angle_alpha   90.00
_cell.angle_beta   90.00
_cell.angle_gamma   90.00
#
_symmetry.space_group_name_H-M   'P 1'
#
loop_
_entity.id
_entity.type
_entity.pdbx_description
1 polymer ?
#
loop_
_entity_poly.entity_id
_entity_poly.type
_entity_poly.pdbx_seq_one_letter_code
_entity_poly.pdbx_strand_id
1 'polypeptide(L)'
;FPNQEIYTANLSGLIPVSLISSEIPMEYKLHSNYPNPFNPSTRIQFDIAKASFVRLRIFDALGKEVRELINKELVPGKYETIFNALNLTSGVYFYMIDVRQTGSKTGEFKDTKKMILVK
;
A
#
# COMPACT_ATOMS: atom_id res chain seq x y z
N PHE A 1 5.23 -17.52 -17.74
CA PHE A 1 5.39 -17.08 -17.54
C PHE A 1 5.66 -16.65 -16.96
N PRO A 2 5.51 -16.97 -17.18
CA PRO A 2 6.22 -16.82 -16.14
C PRO A 2 6.10 -15.74 -15.30
N ASN A 3 5.98 -15.22 -14.92
CA ASN A 3 6.04 -14.20 -14.11
C ASN A 3 5.15 -14.26 -12.97
N GLN A 4 4.18 -15.06 -12.94
CA GLN A 4 3.35 -15.05 -11.82
C GLN A 4 3.91 -15.80 -10.70
N GLU A 5 4.80 -16.68 -10.95
CA GLU A 5 5.36 -17.31 -9.84
C GLU A 5 6.23 -16.42 -9.06
N ILE A 6 6.50 -15.27 -9.56
CA ILE A 6 7.28 -14.35 -8.82
C ILE A 6 6.63 -14.02 -7.51
N TYR A 7 5.34 -13.79 -7.52
CA TYR A 7 4.78 -13.48 -6.25
C TYR A 7 4.28 -14.70 -5.56
N THR A 8 4.12 -15.77 -6.23
CA THR A 8 3.81 -16.95 -5.46
C THR A 8 4.97 -17.29 -4.56
N ALA A 9 6.16 -16.97 -4.95
CA ALA A 9 7.30 -17.23 -4.11
C ALA A 9 7.27 -16.40 -2.85
N ASN A 10 6.43 -15.41 -2.80
CA ASN A 10 6.38 -14.59 -1.65
C ASN A 10 5.44 -15.07 -0.61
N LEU A 11 5.00 -16.26 -0.71
CA LEU A 11 4.05 -16.76 0.23
C LEU A 11 4.68 -17.12 1.55
N SER A 12 5.72 -16.49 1.92
CA SER A 12 6.39 -16.77 3.16
C SER A 12 5.78 -16.04 4.33
N GLY A 13 4.53 -15.69 4.23
CA GLY A 13 3.87 -15.06 5.34
C GLY A 13 3.83 -13.56 5.23
N LEU A 14 4.42 -13.02 4.22
CA LEU A 14 4.35 -11.58 4.01
C LEU A 14 3.04 -11.23 3.38
N ILE A 15 2.61 -9.99 3.62
CA ILE A 15 1.45 -9.46 2.93
C ILE A 15 1.95 -8.94 1.60
N PRO A 16 1.65 -9.60 0.50
CA PRO A 16 2.22 -9.18 -0.77
C PRO A 16 1.50 -7.97 -1.31
N VAL A 17 2.23 -7.17 -2.04
CA VAL A 17 1.60 -6.18 -2.89
C VAL A 17 1.41 -6.86 -4.24
N SER A 18 0.20 -6.79 -4.76
CA SER A 18 -0.14 -7.46 -6.01
C SER A 18 -0.26 -6.45 -7.12
N LEU A 19 0.35 -6.76 -8.26
CA LEU A 19 0.16 -5.97 -9.47
C LEU A 19 -1.18 -6.37 -10.06
N ILE A 20 -2.16 -5.47 -10.05
CA ILE A 20 -3.48 -5.79 -10.57
C ILE A 20 -3.64 -5.36 -12.02
N SER A 21 -2.73 -4.57 -12.55
CA SER A 21 -2.76 -4.19 -13.94
C SER A 21 -1.38 -3.69 -14.35
N SER A 22 -0.92 -4.10 -15.52
CA SER A 22 0.34 -3.60 -16.05
C SER A 22 0.13 -2.32 -16.87
N GLU A 23 -1.10 -1.85 -16.95
CA GLU A 23 -1.37 -0.57 -17.56
C GLU A 23 -0.60 0.51 -16.79
N ILE A 24 0.10 1.39 -17.52
CA ILE A 24 0.94 2.39 -16.88
C ILE A 24 0.11 3.63 -16.58
N PRO A 25 -0.07 3.97 -15.29
CA PRO A 25 -0.83 5.16 -14.94
C PRO A 25 -0.13 6.42 -15.38
N MET A 26 -0.90 7.45 -15.66
CA MET A 26 -0.35 8.74 -16.03
C MET A 26 0.18 9.49 -14.82
N GLU A 27 -0.27 9.15 -13.62
CA GLU A 27 0.14 9.83 -12.41
C GLU A 27 0.09 8.89 -11.24
N TYR A 28 0.78 9.27 -10.17
CA TYR A 28 0.71 8.54 -8.91
C TYR A 28 -0.63 8.82 -8.25
N LYS A 29 -1.18 7.83 -7.56
CA LYS A 29 -2.45 8.01 -6.87
C LYS A 29 -2.58 7.01 -5.74
N LEU A 30 -3.12 7.46 -4.62
CA LEU A 30 -3.51 6.60 -3.52
C LEU A 30 -5.02 6.56 -3.48
N HIS A 31 -5.60 5.38 -3.57
CA HIS A 31 -7.05 5.23 -3.60
C HIS A 31 -7.60 5.04 -2.19
N SER A 32 -8.89 5.30 -2.04
CA SER A 32 -9.58 5.02 -0.78
C SER A 32 -9.59 3.53 -0.55
N ASN A 33 -9.37 3.12 0.69
CA ASN A 33 -9.41 1.71 1.03
C ASN A 33 -10.85 1.18 0.97
N TYR A 34 -10.99 -0.10 0.73
CA TYR A 34 -12.30 -0.71 0.64
C TYR A 34 -12.23 -2.12 1.21
N PRO A 35 -13.15 -2.47 2.10
CA PRO A 35 -14.23 -1.66 2.65
C PRO A 35 -13.72 -0.66 3.69
N ASN A 36 -14.52 0.39 3.93
CA ASN A 36 -14.24 1.38 4.94
C ASN A 36 -15.59 1.91 5.47
N PRO A 37 -15.97 1.63 6.72
CA PRO A 37 -15.19 0.95 7.76
C PRO A 37 -14.91 -0.50 7.42
N PHE A 38 -13.90 -1.08 8.06
CA PHE A 38 -13.49 -2.44 7.74
C PHE A 38 -13.38 -3.29 9.00
N ASN A 39 -13.43 -4.64 8.82
CA ASN A 39 -13.39 -5.57 9.93
C ASN A 39 -12.99 -6.95 9.43
N PRO A 40 -11.82 -7.43 9.73
CA PRO A 40 -10.65 -6.68 10.15
C PRO A 40 -9.73 -6.35 8.98
N SER A 41 -10.13 -6.62 7.74
CA SER A 41 -9.29 -6.46 6.57
C SER A 41 -9.84 -5.44 5.62
N THR A 42 -8.95 -4.77 4.91
CA THR A 42 -9.33 -3.82 3.89
C THR A 42 -8.28 -3.88 2.79
N ARG A 43 -8.65 -3.42 1.60
CA ARG A 43 -7.74 -3.35 0.47
C ARG A 43 -7.34 -1.92 0.23
N ILE A 44 -6.07 -1.72 -0.04
CA ILE A 44 -5.53 -0.42 -0.37
C ILE A 44 -4.93 -0.52 -1.77
N GLN A 45 -5.40 0.30 -2.69
CA GLN A 45 -4.91 0.33 -4.05
C GLN A 45 -4.16 1.61 -4.32
N PHE A 46 -3.15 1.55 -5.16
CA PHE A 46 -2.38 2.73 -5.51
C PHE A 46 -1.76 2.56 -6.89
N ASP A 47 -1.48 3.69 -7.52
CA ASP A 47 -0.95 3.74 -8.87
C ASP A 47 0.47 4.28 -8.84
N ILE A 48 1.35 3.64 -9.57
CA ILE A 48 2.75 4.03 -9.69
C ILE A 48 3.02 4.38 -11.14
N ALA A 49 3.35 5.65 -11.38
CA ALA A 49 3.51 6.16 -12.75
C ALA A 49 4.90 5.87 -13.33
N LYS A 50 5.91 5.79 -12.48
CA LYS A 50 7.29 5.54 -12.90
C LYS A 50 7.93 4.62 -11.89
N ALA A 51 8.98 3.92 -12.30
CA ALA A 51 9.72 3.05 -11.38
C ALA A 51 10.11 3.85 -10.16
N SER A 52 9.74 3.37 -8.98
CA SER A 52 9.86 4.14 -7.75
C SER A 52 10.08 3.24 -6.56
N PHE A 53 10.69 3.82 -5.53
CA PHE A 53 10.74 3.19 -4.22
C PHE A 53 9.52 3.63 -3.46
N VAL A 54 8.75 2.67 -2.96
CA VAL A 54 7.43 2.92 -2.38
C VAL A 54 7.40 2.45 -0.93
N ARG A 55 6.92 3.31 -0.06
CA ARG A 55 6.63 2.95 1.31
C ARG A 55 5.15 3.21 1.59
N LEU A 56 4.48 2.24 2.17
CA LEU A 56 3.10 2.39 2.59
C LEU A 56 3.03 1.98 4.05
N ARG A 57 2.65 2.93 4.91
CA ARG A 57 2.68 2.75 6.35
C ARG A 57 1.33 3.09 6.97
N ILE A 58 1.04 2.43 8.07
CA ILE A 58 -0.20 2.62 8.82
C ILE A 58 0.12 3.30 10.13
N PHE A 59 -0.67 4.32 10.47
CA PHE A 59 -0.50 5.08 11.71
C PHE A 59 -1.79 5.04 12.51
N ASP A 60 -1.69 5.09 13.84
CA ASP A 60 -2.87 5.20 14.67
C ASP A 60 -3.32 6.65 14.76
N ALA A 61 -4.37 6.91 15.54
CA ALA A 61 -4.94 8.25 15.63
C ALA A 61 -4.00 9.26 16.26
N LEU A 62 -3.00 8.79 16.99
CA LEU A 62 -2.02 9.66 17.61
C LEU A 62 -0.82 9.90 16.72
N GLY A 63 -0.81 9.31 15.53
CA GLY A 63 0.30 9.48 14.62
C GLY A 63 1.44 8.51 14.81
N LYS A 64 1.25 7.47 15.62
CA LYS A 64 2.29 6.47 15.83
C LYS A 64 2.21 5.42 14.73
N GLU A 65 3.35 5.08 14.14
CA GLU A 65 3.39 4.04 13.12
C GLU A 65 3.12 2.69 13.77
N VAL A 66 2.12 1.97 13.26
CA VAL A 66 1.76 0.67 13.81
C VAL A 66 2.08 -0.46 12.86
N ARG A 67 2.24 -0.17 11.57
CA ARG A 67 2.55 -1.21 10.61
C ARG A 67 3.18 -0.61 9.36
N GLU A 68 4.12 -1.31 8.76
CA GLU A 68 4.62 -0.95 7.44
C GLU A 68 4.23 -2.06 6.48
N LEU A 69 3.47 -1.73 5.45
CA LEU A 69 2.95 -2.71 4.52
C LEU A 69 3.85 -2.90 3.31
N ILE A 70 4.46 -1.84 2.83
CA ILE A 70 5.29 -1.89 1.63
C ILE A 70 6.52 -1.05 1.87
N ASN A 71 7.67 -1.56 1.42
CA ASN A 71 8.93 -0.85 1.53
C ASN A 71 9.87 -1.46 0.51
N LYS A 72 9.64 -1.14 -0.77
CA LYS A 72 10.48 -1.70 -1.82
C LYS A 72 10.26 -0.97 -3.13
N GLU A 73 11.10 -1.28 -4.10
CA GLU A 73 10.95 -0.71 -5.42
C GLU A 73 9.87 -1.41 -6.21
N LEU A 74 9.09 -0.64 -6.95
CA LEU A 74 8.03 -1.15 -7.80
C LEU A 74 8.14 -0.57 -9.18
N VAL A 75 7.80 -1.36 -10.19
CA VAL A 75 7.73 -0.89 -11.56
C VAL A 75 6.40 -0.16 -11.77
N PRO A 76 6.26 0.62 -12.84
CA PRO A 76 4.97 1.29 -13.10
C PRO A 76 3.84 0.29 -13.19
N GLY A 77 2.69 0.68 -12.67
CA GLY A 77 1.51 -0.18 -12.71
C GLY A 77 0.51 0.19 -11.64
N LYS A 78 -0.56 -0.59 -11.58
CA LYS A 78 -1.60 -0.43 -10.55
C LYS A 78 -1.46 -1.58 -9.58
N TYR A 79 -1.49 -1.24 -8.29
CA TYR A 79 -1.17 -2.19 -7.24
C TYR A 79 -2.24 -2.26 -6.17
N GLU A 80 -2.25 -3.35 -5.45
CA GLU A 80 -3.17 -3.56 -4.34
C GLU A 80 -2.44 -4.30 -3.24
N THR A 81 -2.73 -3.93 -2.00
CA THR A 81 -2.26 -4.69 -0.85
C THR A 81 -3.40 -4.83 0.14
N ILE A 82 -3.34 -5.86 0.95
CA ILE A 82 -4.36 -6.12 1.95
C ILE A 82 -3.80 -5.80 3.32
N PHE A 83 -4.55 -5.03 4.09
CA PHE A 83 -4.20 -4.72 5.46
C PHE A 83 -5.13 -5.49 6.37
N ASN A 84 -4.54 -6.35 7.20
CA ASN A 84 -5.29 -7.13 8.18
C ASN A 84 -4.97 -6.59 9.56
N ALA A 85 -5.98 -5.99 10.19
CA ALA A 85 -5.84 -5.33 11.48
C ALA A 85 -6.30 -6.20 12.62
N LEU A 86 -6.15 -7.50 12.51
CA LEU A 86 -6.68 -8.42 13.49
C LEU A 86 -6.22 -8.12 14.90
N ASN A 87 -4.98 -7.68 15.05
CA ASN A 87 -4.40 -7.42 16.36
C ASN A 87 -4.50 -5.97 16.80
N LEU A 88 -5.25 -5.16 16.09
CA LEU A 88 -5.39 -3.76 16.44
C LEU A 88 -6.77 -3.51 17.02
N THR A 89 -6.90 -2.44 17.80
CA THR A 89 -8.17 -2.08 18.41
C THR A 89 -9.00 -1.27 17.44
N SER A 90 -10.31 -1.31 17.61
CA SER A 90 -11.22 -0.48 16.83
C SER A 90 -10.85 0.98 16.99
N GLY A 91 -10.95 1.73 15.90
CA GLY A 91 -10.63 3.15 15.95
C GLY A 91 -10.25 3.69 14.60
N VAL A 92 -9.73 4.90 14.61
CA VAL A 92 -9.32 5.61 13.41
C VAL A 92 -7.84 5.34 13.15
N TYR A 93 -7.53 5.04 11.90
CA TYR A 93 -6.16 4.84 11.46
C TYR A 93 -5.93 5.64 10.19
N PHE A 94 -4.66 5.91 9.90
CA PHE A 94 -4.28 6.60 8.69
C PHE A 94 -3.29 5.74 7.92
N TYR A 95 -3.37 5.78 6.60
CA TYR A 95 -2.35 5.14 5.79
C TYR A 95 -1.72 6.18 4.89
N MET A 96 -0.40 6.12 4.80
CA MET A 96 0.37 7.11 4.06
C MET A 96 1.26 6.40 3.06
N ILE A 97 1.20 6.84 1.81
CA ILE A 97 2.11 6.37 0.79
C ILE A 97 3.18 7.44 0.58
N ASP A 98 4.40 6.99 0.43
CA ASP A 98 5.54 7.85 0.22
C ASP A 98 6.30 7.26 -0.96
N VAL A 99 6.36 7.99 -2.06
CA VAL A 99 6.93 7.48 -3.30
C VAL A 99 8.11 8.34 -3.71
N ARG A 100 9.23 7.70 -3.97
CA ARG A 100 10.42 8.36 -4.46
C ARG A 100 10.83 7.71 -5.77
N GLN A 101 10.85 8.50 -6.84
CA GLN A 101 11.24 7.96 -8.13
C GLN A 101 12.66 7.44 -8.07
N THR A 102 12.89 6.29 -8.68
CA THR A 102 14.22 5.68 -8.69
C THR A 102 15.22 6.65 -9.30
N GLY A 103 16.32 6.84 -8.59
CA GLY A 103 17.36 7.76 -9.02
C GLY A 103 17.14 9.21 -8.61
N SER A 104 16.00 9.52 -8.01
CA SER A 104 15.70 10.87 -7.56
C SER A 104 16.05 11.01 -6.09
N LYS A 105 16.50 12.19 -5.71
CA LYS A 105 16.83 12.48 -4.31
C LYS A 105 15.67 13.10 -3.57
N THR A 106 14.64 13.52 -4.29
CA THR A 106 13.50 14.17 -3.67
C THR A 106 12.30 13.25 -3.74
N GLY A 107 11.36 13.44 -2.84
CA GLY A 107 10.11 12.70 -2.89
C GLY A 107 9.33 13.10 -4.11
N GLU A 108 8.65 12.13 -4.70
CA GLU A 108 7.86 12.37 -5.90
C GLU A 108 6.39 12.55 -5.58
N PHE A 109 5.91 11.79 -4.62
CA PHE A 109 4.47 11.79 -4.32
C PHE A 109 4.27 11.32 -2.89
N LYS A 110 3.35 11.96 -2.19
CA LYS A 110 3.02 11.58 -0.82
C LYS A 110 1.54 11.89 -0.60
N ASP A 111 0.82 10.96 -0.02
CA ASP A 111 -0.59 11.15 0.28
C ASP A 111 -0.97 10.32 1.49
N THR A 112 -1.97 10.81 2.23
CA THR A 112 -2.43 10.18 3.44
C THR A 112 -3.95 10.13 3.42
N LYS A 113 -4.52 8.99 3.82
CA LYS A 113 -5.96 8.83 3.90
C LYS A 113 -6.35 8.20 5.22
N LYS A 114 -7.60 8.42 5.59
CA LYS A 114 -8.15 7.94 6.86
C LYS A 114 -8.98 6.70 6.62
N MET A 115 -8.94 5.77 7.56
CA MET A 115 -9.78 4.58 7.53
C MET A 115 -10.27 4.27 8.94
N ILE A 116 -11.35 3.51 9.03
CA ILE A 116 -11.98 3.23 10.31
C ILE A 116 -12.09 1.71 10.47
N LEU A 117 -11.52 1.22 11.57
CA LEU A 117 -11.58 -0.19 11.94
C LEU A 117 -12.69 -0.37 12.95
N VAL A 118 -13.62 -1.27 12.64
CA VAL A 118 -14.74 -1.59 13.52
C VAL A 118 -14.72 -3.08 13.76
N LYS A 119 -14.50 -3.48 14.99
CA LYS A 119 -14.46 -4.91 15.34
C LYS A 119 -15.71 -5.33 16.08
#